data_d6796f087573735b1192cba05b366c65
#
_entry.id   d6796f087573735b1192cba05b366c65
#
_cell.length_a   1.000
_cell.length_b   1.000
_cell.length_c   1.000
_cell.angle_alpha   90.00
_cell.angle_beta   90.00
_cell.angle_gamma   90.00
#
_symmetry.space_group_name_H-M   'P 1'
#
loop_
_entity.id
_entity.type
_entity.pdbx_description
1 polymer ?
#
loop_
_entity_poly.entity_id
_entity_poly.type
_entity_poly.pdbx_seq_one_letter_code
_entity_poly.pdbx_strand_id
1 'polypeptide(L)'
;TPAPYAPQPQDGSEYMDAPQPRGAAESHGNPPSQAAPEGTTRRGLLDKLTARLTGLYDAREARSIALIALAELAGLPLSALLTDPGAPMAADGFEAMAAQLAAGRPVQYVVGHTEFYGHRFTVREGVLIPRPETEELVSWVVHDERRARALLDVGTGSGCIAASLALALPGAEVCAADLSDAALAIAAENCRTLGARVTLRRADALGGLDEAFPGPFDAIVSNPPYVPQSDLAAMHANVRGYEPREALFVPDDDALRFYRAIARAGRRMLRPGGKLYFEIYERSAGQMRLLLGEEGYTDTEVREDLNGKPRMVCSRMK
;
A
#
# COMPACT_ATOMS: atom_id res chain seq x y z
N THR A 1 -32.86 1.64 -23.11
CA THR A 1 -32.99 2.61 -24.20
C THR A 1 -31.83 3.59 -24.12
N PRO A 2 -30.97 3.68 -25.14
CA PRO A 2 -29.85 4.61 -25.15
C PRO A 2 -30.31 5.99 -25.67
N ALA A 3 -29.72 7.05 -25.12
CA ALA A 3 -29.96 8.45 -25.52
C ALA A 3 -29.11 8.82 -26.74
N PRO A 4 -29.54 9.85 -27.55
CA PRO A 4 -29.05 10.04 -28.89
C PRO A 4 -27.83 10.95 -28.99
N TYR A 5 -27.11 10.68 -30.07
CA TYR A 5 -25.98 11.37 -30.65
C TYR A 5 -26.34 12.80 -31.13
N ALA A 6 -25.50 13.78 -30.86
CA ALA A 6 -25.60 15.12 -31.41
C ALA A 6 -24.49 15.36 -32.45
N PRO A 7 -24.80 16.07 -33.58
CA PRO A 7 -23.92 16.18 -34.73
C PRO A 7 -22.91 17.34 -34.64
N GLN A 8 -21.78 17.18 -35.32
CA GLN A 8 -20.77 18.22 -35.53
C GLN A 8 -21.18 19.19 -36.67
N PRO A 9 -20.79 20.46 -36.63
CA PRO A 9 -20.89 21.36 -37.74
C PRO A 9 -19.70 21.22 -38.70
N GLN A 10 -20.02 21.09 -39.99
CA GLN A 10 -19.11 21.35 -41.08
C GLN A 10 -19.07 22.86 -41.32
N ASP A 11 -17.87 23.42 -41.52
CA ASP A 11 -17.76 24.64 -42.30
C ASP A 11 -16.45 24.64 -43.07
N GLY A 12 -16.55 24.89 -44.34
CA GLY A 12 -15.48 24.98 -45.29
C GLY A 12 -15.12 26.42 -45.58
N SER A 13 -13.83 26.69 -45.72
CA SER A 13 -13.36 27.86 -46.48
C SER A 13 -11.94 27.62 -47.05
N GLU A 14 -11.93 27.55 -48.33
CA GLU A 14 -11.05 28.08 -49.34
C GLU A 14 -9.52 28.23 -49.10
N TYR A 15 -8.80 27.56 -49.99
CA TYR A 15 -7.40 27.71 -50.33
C TYR A 15 -7.04 29.09 -50.82
N MET A 16 -5.93 29.64 -50.38
CA MET A 16 -5.12 30.60 -51.15
C MET A 16 -3.67 30.15 -51.17
N ASP A 17 -3.17 29.94 -52.37
CA ASP A 17 -1.78 29.66 -52.73
C ASP A 17 -0.85 30.82 -52.36
N ALA A 18 0.33 30.51 -51.81
CA ALA A 18 1.46 31.41 -51.73
C ALA A 18 2.77 30.63 -52.03
N PRO A 19 3.73 31.25 -52.74
CA PRO A 19 4.77 30.56 -53.48
C PRO A 19 5.95 30.09 -52.59
N GLN A 20 6.52 28.94 -52.90
CA GLN A 20 7.72 28.37 -52.29
C GLN A 20 9.00 29.10 -52.72
N PRO A 21 9.91 29.41 -51.82
CA PRO A 21 11.30 29.69 -52.16
C PRO A 21 12.13 28.39 -52.26
N ARG A 22 12.75 28.19 -53.39
CA ARG A 22 13.81 27.18 -53.60
C ARG A 22 15.03 27.63 -52.82
N GLY A 23 15.41 26.89 -51.78
CA GLY A 23 16.70 27.00 -51.10
C GLY A 23 17.25 25.61 -50.90
N ALA A 24 18.45 25.37 -51.46
CA ALA A 24 19.19 24.13 -51.29
C ALA A 24 19.50 23.87 -49.84
N ALA A 25 18.94 22.81 -49.25
CA ALA A 25 19.32 22.32 -47.94
C ALA A 25 20.51 21.35 -48.09
N GLU A 26 21.67 21.83 -47.69
CA GLU A 26 22.80 20.95 -47.39
C GLU A 26 22.39 19.97 -46.28
N SER A 27 22.52 18.70 -46.59
CA SER A 27 22.33 17.60 -45.64
C SER A 27 23.43 17.64 -44.57
N HIS A 28 23.20 18.33 -43.49
CA HIS A 28 23.98 18.14 -42.27
C HIS A 28 23.58 16.79 -41.70
N GLY A 29 24.39 15.78 -41.96
CA GLY A 29 24.30 14.48 -41.32
C GLY A 29 24.39 14.68 -39.80
N ASN A 30 23.34 14.30 -39.09
CA ASN A 30 23.41 14.18 -37.64
C ASN A 30 24.63 13.32 -37.29
N PRO A 31 25.53 13.76 -36.42
CA PRO A 31 26.62 12.90 -35.96
C PRO A 31 26.00 11.66 -35.31
N PRO A 32 26.62 10.45 -35.53
CA PRO A 32 26.10 9.24 -34.90
C PRO A 32 26.05 9.47 -33.42
N SER A 33 24.87 9.26 -32.81
CA SER A 33 24.67 9.29 -31.40
C SER A 33 25.77 8.42 -30.76
N GLN A 34 26.70 9.06 -30.04
CA GLN A 34 27.73 8.33 -29.32
C GLN A 34 26.99 7.41 -28.35
N ALA A 35 27.18 6.10 -28.49
CA ALA A 35 26.64 5.12 -27.58
C ALA A 35 27.09 5.50 -26.15
N ALA A 36 26.15 5.62 -25.23
CA ALA A 36 26.47 5.89 -23.84
C ALA A 36 27.47 4.84 -23.34
N PRO A 37 28.47 5.23 -22.51
CA PRO A 37 29.45 4.28 -22.00
C PRO A 37 28.76 3.11 -21.33
N GLU A 38 29.30 1.89 -21.53
CA GLU A 38 28.77 0.67 -20.89
C GLU A 38 28.64 0.89 -19.37
N GLY A 39 27.44 0.67 -18.83
CA GLY A 39 27.14 0.90 -17.42
C GLY A 39 26.29 2.15 -17.12
N THR A 40 26.08 3.04 -18.07
CA THR A 40 25.20 4.22 -17.93
C THR A 40 23.92 4.13 -18.74
N THR A 41 23.64 2.96 -19.34
CA THR A 41 22.35 2.66 -19.96
C THR A 41 21.39 2.09 -18.92
N ARG A 42 20.07 2.19 -19.18
CA ARG A 42 19.02 1.60 -18.33
C ARG A 42 19.28 0.12 -18.06
N ARG A 43 19.61 -0.67 -19.10
CA ARG A 43 19.97 -2.09 -18.96
C ARG A 43 21.22 -2.27 -18.10
N GLY A 44 22.29 -1.54 -18.37
CA GLY A 44 23.55 -1.68 -17.63
C GLY A 44 23.39 -1.39 -16.13
N LEU A 45 22.63 -0.35 -15.77
CA LEU A 45 22.34 -0.06 -14.37
C LEU A 45 21.42 -1.10 -13.74
N LEU A 46 20.41 -1.60 -14.50
CA LEU A 46 19.52 -2.66 -14.04
C LEU A 46 20.28 -3.97 -13.74
N ASP A 47 21.13 -4.39 -14.66
CA ASP A 47 21.92 -5.61 -14.51
C ASP A 47 22.92 -5.47 -13.35
N LYS A 48 23.57 -4.31 -13.23
CA LYS A 48 24.49 -3.99 -12.13
C LYS A 48 23.80 -4.02 -10.75
N LEU A 49 22.61 -3.42 -10.64
CA LEU A 49 21.85 -3.42 -9.39
C LEU A 49 21.32 -4.82 -9.07
N THR A 50 20.72 -5.51 -10.05
CA THR A 50 20.25 -6.89 -9.89
C THR A 50 21.35 -7.79 -9.37
N ALA A 51 22.55 -7.75 -9.97
CA ALA A 51 23.70 -8.55 -9.56
C ALA A 51 24.11 -8.30 -8.08
N ARG A 52 24.03 -7.04 -7.61
CA ARG A 52 24.31 -6.70 -6.20
C ARG A 52 23.29 -7.27 -5.23
N LEU A 53 22.07 -7.50 -5.67
CA LEU A 53 20.96 -7.97 -4.83
C LEU A 53 20.79 -9.48 -4.83
N THR A 54 21.38 -10.21 -5.79
CA THR A 54 21.23 -11.68 -5.94
C THR A 54 21.75 -12.48 -4.75
N GLY A 55 22.57 -11.90 -3.88
CA GLY A 55 23.02 -12.54 -2.63
C GLY A 55 21.99 -12.48 -1.49
N LEU A 56 20.99 -11.59 -1.59
CA LEU A 56 19.96 -11.36 -0.58
C LEU A 56 18.60 -11.89 -1.02
N TYR A 57 18.33 -11.87 -2.33
CA TYR A 57 17.03 -12.19 -2.94
C TYR A 57 17.24 -13.19 -4.08
N ASP A 58 16.20 -13.93 -4.44
CA ASP A 58 16.23 -14.68 -5.70
C ASP A 58 16.32 -13.72 -6.92
N ALA A 59 16.68 -14.28 -8.09
CA ALA A 59 16.94 -13.47 -9.27
C ALA A 59 15.71 -12.67 -9.75
N ARG A 60 14.51 -13.19 -9.55
CA ARG A 60 13.25 -12.52 -9.94
C ARG A 60 12.96 -11.37 -9.00
N GLU A 61 13.05 -11.59 -7.71
CA GLU A 61 12.83 -10.57 -6.68
C GLU A 61 13.89 -9.47 -6.77
N ALA A 62 15.18 -9.83 -6.88
CA ALA A 62 16.29 -8.89 -7.07
C ALA A 62 16.06 -7.97 -8.27
N ARG A 63 15.59 -8.54 -9.40
CA ARG A 63 15.28 -7.77 -10.60
C ARG A 63 14.08 -6.84 -10.40
N SER A 64 13.04 -7.30 -9.71
CA SER A 64 11.85 -6.50 -9.41
C SER A 64 12.19 -5.31 -8.51
N ILE A 65 12.98 -5.51 -7.47
CA ILE A 65 13.50 -4.46 -6.59
C ILE A 65 14.33 -3.44 -7.39
N ALA A 66 15.22 -3.93 -8.25
CA ALA A 66 16.07 -3.07 -9.07
C ALA A 66 15.25 -2.22 -10.05
N LEU A 67 14.20 -2.78 -10.66
CA LEU A 67 13.31 -2.04 -11.56
C LEU A 67 12.57 -0.92 -10.82
N ILE A 68 12.00 -1.20 -9.65
CA ILE A 68 11.29 -0.19 -8.84
C ILE A 68 12.24 0.94 -8.46
N ALA A 69 13.41 0.59 -7.94
CA ALA A 69 14.39 1.57 -7.47
C ALA A 69 14.92 2.46 -8.61
N LEU A 70 15.19 1.88 -9.78
CA LEU A 70 15.69 2.63 -10.94
C LEU A 70 14.60 3.48 -11.59
N ALA A 71 13.36 3.03 -11.60
CA ALA A 71 12.22 3.82 -12.09
C ALA A 71 12.08 5.11 -11.27
N GLU A 72 12.15 4.99 -9.95
CA GLU A 72 12.09 6.15 -9.04
C GLU A 72 13.32 7.06 -9.20
N LEU A 73 14.53 6.50 -9.24
CA LEU A 73 15.76 7.27 -9.42
C LEU A 73 15.75 8.10 -10.70
N ALA A 74 15.18 7.55 -11.78
CA ALA A 74 15.10 8.20 -13.08
C ALA A 74 13.88 9.11 -13.23
N GLY A 75 12.91 9.07 -12.30
CA GLY A 75 11.63 9.75 -12.46
C GLY A 75 10.83 9.22 -13.67
N LEU A 76 10.97 7.93 -14.00
CA LEU A 76 10.34 7.29 -15.16
C LEU A 76 9.32 6.24 -14.75
N PRO A 77 8.28 6.01 -15.55
CA PRO A 77 7.43 4.84 -15.35
C PRO A 77 8.25 3.56 -15.57
N LEU A 78 7.94 2.50 -14.81
CA LEU A 78 8.64 1.21 -14.89
C LEU A 78 8.65 0.63 -16.31
N SER A 79 7.57 0.84 -17.07
CA SER A 79 7.49 0.42 -18.48
C SER A 79 8.58 1.05 -19.35
N ALA A 80 8.97 2.30 -19.09
CA ALA A 80 10.00 2.97 -19.87
C ALA A 80 11.39 2.36 -19.71
N LEU A 81 11.70 1.74 -18.57
CA LEU A 81 12.94 0.99 -18.37
C LEU A 81 13.01 -0.28 -19.22
N LEU A 82 11.84 -0.86 -19.52
CA LEU A 82 11.72 -2.13 -20.26
C LEU A 82 11.60 -1.91 -21.77
N THR A 83 10.96 -0.82 -22.21
CA THR A 83 10.73 -0.55 -23.65
C THR A 83 11.95 0.01 -24.37
N ASP A 84 12.81 0.74 -23.68
CA ASP A 84 14.04 1.29 -24.24
C ASP A 84 15.24 1.03 -23.31
N PRO A 85 15.70 -0.23 -23.21
CA PRO A 85 16.76 -0.61 -22.28
C PRO A 85 18.14 -0.07 -22.67
N GLY A 86 18.34 0.33 -23.94
CA GLY A 86 19.58 0.92 -24.45
C GLY A 86 19.71 2.43 -24.18
N ALA A 87 18.63 3.10 -23.78
CA ALA A 87 18.67 4.52 -23.53
C ALA A 87 19.66 4.88 -22.41
N PRO A 88 20.36 6.02 -22.53
CA PRO A 88 21.20 6.53 -21.45
C PRO A 88 20.36 6.84 -20.21
N MET A 89 20.94 6.66 -19.03
CA MET A 89 20.33 6.98 -17.75
C MET A 89 21.37 7.64 -16.84
N ALA A 90 21.01 8.77 -16.23
CA ALA A 90 21.85 9.40 -15.22
C ALA A 90 22.05 8.45 -14.03
N ALA A 91 23.27 8.39 -13.53
CA ALA A 91 23.65 7.53 -12.41
C ALA A 91 23.78 8.28 -11.09
N ASP A 92 23.36 9.55 -11.04
CA ASP A 92 23.39 10.36 -9.83
C ASP A 92 22.52 9.69 -8.74
N GLY A 93 23.09 9.48 -7.56
CA GLY A 93 22.41 8.78 -6.47
C GLY A 93 22.36 7.25 -6.57
N PHE A 94 22.74 6.65 -7.71
CA PHE A 94 22.70 5.20 -7.91
C PHE A 94 23.48 4.42 -6.85
N GLU A 95 24.72 4.79 -6.56
CA GLU A 95 25.56 4.06 -5.60
C GLU A 95 25.03 4.17 -4.16
N ALA A 96 24.52 5.34 -3.78
CA ALA A 96 23.89 5.54 -2.46
C ALA A 96 22.62 4.69 -2.30
N MET A 97 21.78 4.67 -3.33
CA MET A 97 20.58 3.83 -3.38
C MET A 97 20.93 2.34 -3.36
N ALA A 98 21.87 1.92 -4.22
CA ALA A 98 22.32 0.54 -4.32
C ALA A 98 22.95 0.03 -3.01
N ALA A 99 23.66 0.88 -2.29
CA ALA A 99 24.25 0.53 -0.98
C ALA A 99 23.15 0.25 0.07
N GLN A 100 22.09 1.06 0.12
CA GLN A 100 20.97 0.85 1.04
C GLN A 100 20.23 -0.46 0.73
N LEU A 101 19.96 -0.73 -0.55
CA LEU A 101 19.29 -1.96 -0.97
C LEU A 101 20.16 -3.20 -0.70
N ALA A 102 21.46 -3.12 -0.94
CA ALA A 102 22.42 -4.19 -0.64
C ALA A 102 22.60 -4.43 0.86
N ALA A 103 22.32 -3.44 1.70
CA ALA A 103 22.23 -3.60 3.16
C ALA A 103 20.91 -4.26 3.60
N GLY A 104 20.01 -4.60 2.68
CA GLY A 104 18.72 -5.24 2.96
C GLY A 104 17.60 -4.26 3.33
N ARG A 105 17.79 -2.94 3.16
CA ARG A 105 16.72 -1.97 3.40
C ARG A 105 15.60 -2.17 2.37
N PRO A 106 14.32 -2.28 2.80
CA PRO A 106 13.20 -2.46 1.89
C PRO A 106 13.16 -1.37 0.81
N VAL A 107 12.90 -1.78 -0.44
CA VAL A 107 12.88 -0.83 -1.56
C VAL A 107 11.86 0.29 -1.33
N GLN A 108 10.73 -0.01 -0.72
CA GLN A 108 9.70 0.97 -0.40
C GLN A 108 10.21 2.08 0.55
N TYR A 109 11.06 1.71 1.52
CA TYR A 109 11.69 2.72 2.39
C TYR A 109 12.81 3.49 1.69
N VAL A 110 13.49 2.86 0.73
CA VAL A 110 14.54 3.53 -0.05
C VAL A 110 13.93 4.55 -1.01
N VAL A 111 12.82 4.21 -1.68
CA VAL A 111 12.12 5.11 -2.60
C VAL A 111 11.14 6.05 -1.88
N GLY A 112 10.80 5.75 -0.60
CA GLY A 112 9.97 6.57 0.26
C GLY A 112 8.46 6.37 0.08
N HIS A 113 8.02 5.43 -0.74
CA HIS A 113 6.59 5.19 -1.00
C HIS A 113 6.30 3.75 -1.44
N THR A 114 5.00 3.42 -1.44
CA THR A 114 4.44 2.20 -2.03
C THR A 114 3.08 2.49 -2.66
N GLU A 115 2.68 1.64 -3.60
CA GLU A 115 1.31 1.65 -4.12
C GLU A 115 0.44 0.77 -3.22
N PHE A 116 -0.78 1.22 -2.93
CA PHE A 116 -1.79 0.47 -2.21
C PHE A 116 -3.18 0.94 -2.62
N TYR A 117 -4.04 0.02 -2.98
CA TYR A 117 -5.43 0.26 -3.39
C TYR A 117 -5.58 1.35 -4.47
N GLY A 118 -4.65 1.36 -5.44
CA GLY A 118 -4.60 2.32 -6.53
C GLY A 118 -4.10 3.72 -6.15
N HIS A 119 -3.53 3.89 -4.96
CA HIS A 119 -2.99 5.16 -4.47
C HIS A 119 -1.54 5.02 -4.02
N ARG A 120 -0.77 6.11 -4.15
CA ARG A 120 0.62 6.17 -3.68
C ARG A 120 0.67 6.65 -2.24
N PHE A 121 1.21 5.82 -1.36
CA PHE A 121 1.39 6.11 0.06
C PHE A 121 2.85 6.35 0.39
N THR A 122 3.16 7.43 1.09
CA THR A 122 4.46 7.65 1.73
C THR A 122 4.68 6.59 2.80
N VAL A 123 5.83 5.93 2.76
CA VAL A 123 6.28 4.99 3.79
C VAL A 123 7.73 5.25 4.15
N ARG A 124 8.04 5.10 5.43
CA ARG A 124 9.39 5.18 5.98
C ARG A 124 9.47 4.37 7.27
N GLU A 125 10.65 4.20 7.80
CA GLU A 125 10.82 3.52 9.09
C GLU A 125 9.86 4.08 10.14
N GLY A 126 9.23 3.18 10.91
CA GLY A 126 8.20 3.51 11.89
C GLY A 126 6.78 3.09 11.50
N VAL A 127 6.52 2.64 10.27
CA VAL A 127 5.25 2.05 9.86
C VAL A 127 5.47 0.76 9.10
N LEU A 128 4.54 -0.18 9.23
CA LEU A 128 4.48 -1.37 8.38
C LEU A 128 4.30 -0.95 6.92
N ILE A 129 5.05 -1.55 6.00
CA ILE A 129 4.83 -1.37 4.56
C ILE A 129 3.49 -2.02 4.22
N PRO A 130 2.52 -1.29 3.61
CA PRO A 130 1.25 -1.86 3.19
C PRO A 130 1.41 -3.14 2.35
N ARG A 131 0.61 -4.16 2.66
CA ARG A 131 0.68 -5.47 2.00
C ARG A 131 -0.46 -5.63 0.98
N PRO A 132 -0.22 -6.32 -0.15
CA PRO A 132 -1.27 -6.58 -1.14
C PRO A 132 -2.50 -7.29 -0.56
N GLU A 133 -2.30 -8.22 0.38
CA GLU A 133 -3.39 -8.96 1.03
C GLU A 133 -4.33 -8.03 1.82
N THR A 134 -3.80 -6.92 2.36
CA THR A 134 -4.60 -5.91 3.06
C THR A 134 -5.52 -5.14 2.11
N GLU A 135 -5.21 -5.05 0.81
CA GLU A 135 -6.13 -4.48 -0.19
C GLU A 135 -7.40 -5.32 -0.35
N GLU A 136 -7.28 -6.64 -0.18
CA GLU A 136 -8.45 -7.55 -0.22
C GLU A 136 -9.37 -7.31 0.97
N LEU A 137 -8.81 -7.03 2.16
CA LEU A 137 -9.57 -6.62 3.34
C LEU A 137 -10.33 -5.31 3.08
N VAL A 138 -9.65 -4.29 2.54
CA VAL A 138 -10.28 -3.02 2.16
C VAL A 138 -11.40 -3.24 1.15
N SER A 139 -11.15 -4.05 0.11
CA SER A 139 -12.15 -4.40 -0.91
C SER A 139 -13.39 -5.06 -0.30
N TRP A 140 -13.19 -5.94 0.67
CA TRP A 140 -14.29 -6.59 1.38
C TRP A 140 -15.13 -5.58 2.15
N VAL A 141 -14.50 -4.72 2.94
CA VAL A 141 -15.19 -3.67 3.70
C VAL A 141 -15.95 -2.73 2.75
N VAL A 142 -15.32 -2.24 1.70
CA VAL A 142 -15.95 -1.35 0.70
C VAL A 142 -17.16 -2.02 0.04
N HIS A 143 -17.08 -3.33 -0.26
CA HIS A 143 -18.18 -4.06 -0.86
C HIS A 143 -19.38 -4.17 0.09
N ASP A 144 -19.13 -4.54 1.34
CA ASP A 144 -20.17 -4.85 2.33
C ASP A 144 -20.77 -3.58 2.97
N GLU A 145 -19.93 -2.54 3.16
CA GLU A 145 -20.26 -1.36 3.96
C GLU A 145 -20.54 -0.12 3.11
N ARG A 146 -21.10 -0.27 1.92
CA ARG A 146 -21.42 0.84 0.98
C ARG A 146 -22.33 1.92 1.55
N ARG A 147 -23.05 1.62 2.63
CA ARG A 147 -23.97 2.53 3.30
C ARG A 147 -23.49 2.92 4.70
N ALA A 148 -22.27 2.55 5.05
CA ALA A 148 -21.68 2.92 6.34
C ALA A 148 -21.64 4.45 6.48
N ARG A 149 -21.87 4.90 7.71
CA ARG A 149 -21.76 6.31 8.09
C ARG A 149 -20.54 6.59 8.94
N ALA A 150 -20.07 5.59 9.66
CA ALA A 150 -18.90 5.71 10.53
C ALA A 150 -18.07 4.42 10.54
N LEU A 151 -16.79 4.56 10.27
CA LEU A 151 -15.81 3.47 10.23
C LEU A 151 -14.62 3.82 11.12
N LEU A 152 -14.03 2.82 11.75
CA LEU A 152 -12.81 2.97 12.54
C LEU A 152 -11.75 1.98 12.06
N ASP A 153 -10.56 2.48 11.75
CA ASP A 153 -9.34 1.69 11.47
C ASP A 153 -8.46 1.68 12.72
N VAL A 154 -8.13 0.50 13.25
CA VAL A 154 -7.34 0.33 14.47
C VAL A 154 -5.97 -0.24 14.15
N GLY A 155 -4.91 0.47 14.57
CA GLY A 155 -3.54 0.18 14.17
C GLY A 155 -3.27 0.66 12.75
N THR A 156 -3.59 1.93 12.48
CA THR A 156 -3.65 2.46 11.12
C THR A 156 -2.30 2.52 10.39
N GLY A 157 -1.19 2.52 11.12
CA GLY A 157 0.16 2.56 10.56
C GLY A 157 0.38 3.73 9.59
N SER A 158 0.57 3.44 8.32
CA SER A 158 0.70 4.45 7.26
C SER A 158 -0.61 5.16 6.90
N GLY A 159 -1.75 4.74 7.47
CA GLY A 159 -3.07 5.23 7.13
C GLY A 159 -3.66 4.60 5.86
N CYS A 160 -3.07 3.53 5.33
CA CYS A 160 -3.46 2.96 4.04
C CYS A 160 -4.89 2.41 4.04
N ILE A 161 -5.33 1.71 5.10
CA ILE A 161 -6.71 1.23 5.23
C ILE A 161 -7.66 2.43 5.36
N ALA A 162 -7.43 3.30 6.35
CA ALA A 162 -8.29 4.43 6.65
C ALA A 162 -8.47 5.38 5.45
N ALA A 163 -7.37 5.77 4.80
CA ALA A 163 -7.42 6.66 3.65
C ALA A 163 -8.14 6.03 2.45
N SER A 164 -7.87 4.74 2.16
CA SER A 164 -8.56 4.02 1.08
C SER A 164 -10.06 3.91 1.33
N LEU A 165 -10.47 3.62 2.58
CA LEU A 165 -11.89 3.59 2.97
C LEU A 165 -12.54 4.98 2.81
N ALA A 166 -11.88 6.06 3.26
CA ALA A 166 -12.40 7.41 3.14
C ALA A 166 -12.57 7.86 1.68
N LEU A 167 -11.68 7.44 0.79
CA LEU A 167 -11.77 7.74 -0.64
C LEU A 167 -12.84 6.90 -1.35
N ALA A 168 -12.95 5.61 -0.99
CA ALA A 168 -13.92 4.69 -1.60
C ALA A 168 -15.35 4.89 -1.09
N LEU A 169 -15.52 5.37 0.15
CA LEU A 169 -16.81 5.58 0.82
C LEU A 169 -16.99 7.05 1.26
N PRO A 170 -17.13 7.99 0.33
CA PRO A 170 -17.11 9.43 0.63
C PRO A 170 -18.29 9.90 1.53
N GLY A 171 -19.31 9.07 1.70
CA GLY A 171 -20.44 9.30 2.62
C GLY A 171 -20.19 8.87 4.07
N ALA A 172 -19.07 8.21 4.35
CA ALA A 172 -18.71 7.74 5.69
C ALA A 172 -17.73 8.69 6.37
N GLU A 173 -17.89 8.86 7.68
CA GLU A 173 -16.85 9.41 8.56
C GLU A 173 -15.87 8.30 8.89
N VAL A 174 -14.60 8.48 8.53
CA VAL A 174 -13.55 7.52 8.84
C VAL A 174 -12.68 8.08 9.96
N CYS A 175 -12.58 7.28 11.02
CA CYS A 175 -11.67 7.50 12.13
C CYS A 175 -10.53 6.49 12.06
N ALA A 176 -9.36 6.83 12.60
CA ALA A 176 -8.25 5.91 12.68
C ALA A 176 -7.43 6.11 13.96
N ALA A 177 -6.99 5.01 14.54
CA ALA A 177 -6.21 4.94 15.76
C ALA A 177 -4.85 4.31 15.52
N ASP A 178 -3.82 4.85 16.18
CA ASP A 178 -2.52 4.18 16.34
C ASP A 178 -1.93 4.57 17.70
N LEU A 179 -1.08 3.71 18.25
CA LEU A 179 -0.34 4.01 19.48
C LEU A 179 0.88 4.90 19.19
N SER A 180 1.46 4.78 18.00
CA SER A 180 2.67 5.45 17.57
C SER A 180 2.39 6.85 17.01
N ASP A 181 2.93 7.88 17.65
CA ASP A 181 2.86 9.25 17.12
C ASP A 181 3.59 9.38 15.77
N ALA A 182 4.64 8.59 15.54
CA ALA A 182 5.34 8.54 14.27
C ALA A 182 4.46 7.96 13.15
N ALA A 183 3.70 6.90 13.43
CA ALA A 183 2.74 6.33 12.51
C ALA A 183 1.61 7.33 12.18
N LEU A 184 1.05 7.97 13.20
CA LEU A 184 0.01 9.00 13.01
C LEU A 184 0.50 10.18 12.17
N ALA A 185 1.76 10.59 12.31
CA ALA A 185 2.33 11.66 11.48
C ALA A 185 2.42 11.25 9.99
N ILE A 186 2.79 9.98 9.71
CA ILE A 186 2.83 9.43 8.34
C ILE A 186 1.40 9.29 7.79
N ALA A 187 0.47 8.76 8.58
CA ALA A 187 -0.94 8.66 8.20
C ALA A 187 -1.55 10.03 7.88
N ALA A 188 -1.26 11.05 8.69
CA ALA A 188 -1.71 12.42 8.45
C ALA A 188 -1.13 13.02 7.15
N GLU A 189 0.14 12.75 6.86
CA GLU A 189 0.79 13.13 5.60
C GLU A 189 0.10 12.48 4.42
N ASN A 190 -0.14 11.17 4.47
CA ASN A 190 -0.81 10.41 3.42
C ASN A 190 -2.26 10.88 3.21
N CYS A 191 -3.04 11.01 4.27
CA CYS A 191 -4.41 11.49 4.19
C CYS A 191 -4.48 12.89 3.53
N ARG A 192 -3.59 13.81 3.92
CA ARG A 192 -3.51 15.15 3.34
C ARG A 192 -3.14 15.11 1.85
N THR A 193 -2.13 14.32 1.48
CA THR A 193 -1.65 14.20 0.10
C THR A 193 -2.72 13.62 -0.82
N LEU A 194 -3.48 12.64 -0.33
CA LEU A 194 -4.54 11.97 -1.08
C LEU A 194 -5.89 12.71 -1.02
N GLY A 195 -6.02 13.74 -0.18
CA GLY A 195 -7.30 14.43 0.04
C GLY A 195 -8.31 13.56 0.81
N ALA A 196 -7.86 12.52 1.50
CA ALA A 196 -8.70 11.65 2.32
C ALA A 196 -9.05 12.33 3.65
N ARG A 197 -10.33 12.38 3.99
CA ARG A 197 -10.81 12.95 5.25
C ARG A 197 -10.88 11.88 6.32
N VAL A 198 -9.88 11.82 7.20
CA VAL A 198 -9.77 10.85 8.28
C VAL A 198 -9.51 11.57 9.60
N THR A 199 -10.24 11.19 10.64
CA THR A 199 -9.99 11.66 12.00
C THR A 199 -8.98 10.76 12.68
N LEU A 200 -7.74 11.23 12.83
CA LEU A 200 -6.64 10.48 13.44
C LEU A 200 -6.54 10.81 14.94
N ARG A 201 -6.41 9.77 15.77
CA ARG A 201 -6.16 9.93 17.21
C ARG A 201 -5.19 8.87 17.73
N ARG A 202 -4.38 9.28 18.70
CA ARG A 202 -3.57 8.33 19.43
C ARG A 202 -4.44 7.53 20.40
N ALA A 203 -4.42 6.20 20.28
CA ALA A 203 -5.08 5.29 21.19
C ALA A 203 -4.39 3.93 21.21
N ASP A 204 -4.41 3.27 22.37
CA ASP A 204 -3.89 1.92 22.53
C ASP A 204 -5.00 0.92 22.19
N ALA A 205 -4.74 0.02 21.24
CA ALA A 205 -5.67 -1.06 20.90
C ALA A 205 -5.92 -2.04 22.05
N LEU A 206 -5.02 -2.12 23.03
CA LEU A 206 -5.14 -2.99 24.20
C LEU A 206 -5.99 -2.35 25.32
N GLY A 207 -6.26 -1.03 25.24
CA GLY A 207 -7.11 -0.34 26.21
C GLY A 207 -7.27 1.14 25.88
N GLY A 208 -8.48 1.70 26.04
CA GLY A 208 -8.76 3.12 25.81
C GLY A 208 -9.29 3.48 24.42
N LEU A 209 -9.56 2.51 23.55
CA LEU A 209 -10.16 2.78 22.23
C LEU A 209 -11.54 3.44 22.35
N ASP A 210 -12.39 2.95 23.23
CA ASP A 210 -13.75 3.45 23.45
C ASP A 210 -13.78 4.83 24.15
N GLU A 211 -12.75 5.16 24.91
CA GLU A 211 -12.58 6.52 25.46
C GLU A 211 -12.16 7.51 24.36
N ALA A 212 -11.25 7.08 23.47
CA ALA A 212 -10.80 7.90 22.35
C ALA A 212 -11.88 8.06 21.26
N PHE A 213 -12.67 7.01 21.03
CA PHE A 213 -13.70 6.95 20.00
C PHE A 213 -14.99 6.31 20.54
N PRO A 214 -15.91 7.11 21.09
CA PRO A 214 -17.11 6.56 21.74
C PRO A 214 -18.10 5.88 20.78
N GLY A 215 -17.93 5.99 19.45
CA GLY A 215 -18.86 5.43 18.48
C GLY A 215 -20.17 6.21 18.34
N PRO A 216 -21.27 5.62 17.81
CA PRO A 216 -21.31 4.25 17.30
C PRO A 216 -20.76 4.12 15.87
N PHE A 217 -20.03 3.04 15.59
CA PHE A 217 -19.49 2.70 14.29
C PHE A 217 -20.34 1.63 13.58
N ASP A 218 -20.36 1.68 12.24
CA ASP A 218 -20.92 0.63 11.40
C ASP A 218 -19.95 -0.55 11.29
N ALA A 219 -18.67 -0.24 11.16
CA ALA A 219 -17.62 -1.24 11.16
C ALA A 219 -16.34 -0.75 11.82
N ILE A 220 -15.61 -1.68 12.42
CA ILE A 220 -14.23 -1.53 12.89
C ILE A 220 -13.38 -2.46 12.06
N VAL A 221 -12.28 -1.93 11.52
CA VAL A 221 -11.32 -2.66 10.68
C VAL A 221 -9.97 -2.63 11.35
N SER A 222 -9.20 -3.70 11.27
CA SER A 222 -7.84 -3.71 11.78
C SER A 222 -6.97 -4.75 11.08
N ASN A 223 -5.74 -4.37 10.80
CA ASN A 223 -4.63 -5.29 10.54
C ASN A 223 -3.66 -5.18 11.74
N PRO A 224 -3.96 -5.83 12.88
CA PRO A 224 -3.16 -5.71 14.08
C PRO A 224 -1.91 -6.60 14.01
N PRO A 225 -0.91 -6.41 14.86
CA PRO A 225 0.20 -7.35 14.99
C PRO A 225 -0.32 -8.76 15.28
N TYR A 226 0.18 -9.75 14.54
CA TYR A 226 -0.28 -11.14 14.68
C TYR A 226 0.80 -12.21 14.52
N VAL A 227 2.03 -11.84 14.21
CA VAL A 227 3.10 -12.80 14.00
C VAL A 227 3.68 -13.25 15.35
N PRO A 228 3.66 -14.54 15.69
CA PRO A 228 4.28 -15.02 16.91
C PRO A 228 5.78 -14.73 16.94
N GLN A 229 6.34 -14.43 18.10
CA GLN A 229 7.78 -14.15 18.24
C GLN A 229 8.65 -15.34 17.81
N SER A 230 8.17 -16.57 17.98
CA SER A 230 8.84 -17.80 17.51
C SER A 230 9.06 -17.82 16.00
N ASP A 231 8.23 -17.14 15.20
CA ASP A 231 8.35 -17.09 13.75
C ASP A 231 9.38 -16.06 13.25
N LEU A 232 9.96 -15.26 14.15
CA LEU A 232 10.95 -14.23 13.81
C LEU A 232 12.13 -14.79 12.98
N ALA A 233 12.61 -16.00 13.32
CA ALA A 233 13.76 -16.61 12.65
C ALA A 233 13.46 -16.99 11.18
N ALA A 234 12.20 -17.28 10.86
CA ALA A 234 11.75 -17.65 9.52
C ALA A 234 11.48 -16.43 8.61
N MET A 235 11.40 -15.24 9.19
CA MET A 235 11.12 -14.03 8.42
C MET A 235 12.33 -13.56 7.63
N HIS A 236 12.09 -12.99 6.47
CA HIS A 236 13.14 -12.40 5.65
C HIS A 236 13.87 -11.27 6.40
N ALA A 237 15.19 -11.16 6.17
CA ALA A 237 16.06 -10.23 6.91
C ALA A 237 15.65 -8.74 6.77
N ASN A 238 15.13 -8.35 5.61
CA ASN A 238 14.66 -6.98 5.36
C ASN A 238 13.48 -6.58 6.26
N VAL A 239 12.48 -7.45 6.43
CA VAL A 239 11.33 -7.22 7.31
C VAL A 239 11.81 -7.16 8.76
N ARG A 240 12.56 -8.18 9.18
CA ARG A 240 13.04 -8.30 10.55
C ARG A 240 13.93 -7.14 11.00
N GLY A 241 14.72 -6.59 10.08
CA GLY A 241 15.74 -5.57 10.38
C GLY A 241 15.25 -4.13 10.31
N TYR A 242 14.16 -3.85 9.60
CA TYR A 242 13.76 -2.48 9.27
C TYR A 242 12.31 -2.13 9.63
N GLU A 243 11.39 -3.10 9.56
CA GLU A 243 9.99 -2.82 9.91
C GLU A 243 9.78 -2.84 11.43
N PRO A 244 8.86 -2.02 11.97
CA PRO A 244 8.68 -1.89 13.42
C PRO A 244 8.19 -3.21 14.02
N ARG A 245 8.91 -3.71 15.00
CA ARG A 245 8.62 -4.99 15.66
C ARG A 245 7.24 -5.01 16.32
N GLU A 246 6.85 -3.89 16.90
CA GLU A 246 5.54 -3.67 17.55
C GLU A 246 4.36 -3.71 16.57
N ALA A 247 4.59 -3.48 15.27
CA ALA A 247 3.59 -3.62 14.23
C ALA A 247 3.48 -5.04 13.66
N LEU A 248 4.41 -5.93 14.01
CA LEU A 248 4.49 -7.30 13.48
C LEU A 248 4.21 -8.36 14.53
N PHE A 249 4.86 -8.27 15.71
CA PHE A 249 4.99 -9.39 16.63
C PHE A 249 4.06 -9.32 17.82
N VAL A 250 3.62 -10.51 18.22
CA VAL A 250 2.87 -10.77 19.45
C VAL A 250 3.61 -11.83 20.28
N PRO A 251 3.43 -11.86 21.61
CA PRO A 251 3.90 -12.94 22.45
C PRO A 251 3.33 -14.29 22.01
N ASP A 252 4.13 -15.35 22.06
CA ASP A 252 3.72 -16.71 21.65
C ASP A 252 2.57 -17.27 22.52
N ASP A 253 2.53 -16.88 23.78
CA ASP A 253 1.52 -17.31 24.75
C ASP A 253 0.21 -16.53 24.65
N ASP A 254 0.17 -15.40 23.94
CA ASP A 254 -1.04 -14.60 23.71
C ASP A 254 -1.10 -13.97 22.30
N ALA A 255 -1.06 -14.80 21.28
CA ALA A 255 -1.07 -14.38 19.88
C ALA A 255 -2.37 -13.64 19.48
N LEU A 256 -3.46 -13.82 20.22
CA LEU A 256 -4.75 -13.20 19.90
C LEU A 256 -5.06 -11.94 20.73
N ARG A 257 -4.10 -11.40 21.46
CA ARG A 257 -4.31 -10.31 22.41
C ARG A 257 -4.98 -9.06 21.80
N PHE A 258 -4.51 -8.64 20.63
CA PHE A 258 -5.07 -7.46 19.96
C PHE A 258 -6.49 -7.71 19.46
N TYR A 259 -6.74 -8.85 18.84
CA TYR A 259 -8.08 -9.24 18.39
C TYR A 259 -9.09 -9.26 19.55
N ARG A 260 -8.71 -9.85 20.69
CA ARG A 260 -9.54 -9.89 21.88
C ARG A 260 -9.82 -8.50 22.43
N ALA A 261 -8.81 -7.66 22.51
CA ALA A 261 -8.97 -6.30 23.04
C ALA A 261 -9.87 -5.46 22.13
N ILE A 262 -9.64 -5.49 20.81
CA ILE A 262 -10.44 -4.76 19.83
C ILE A 262 -11.89 -5.30 19.80
N ALA A 263 -12.10 -6.62 19.88
CA ALA A 263 -13.43 -7.20 19.94
C ALA A 263 -14.20 -6.73 21.20
N ARG A 264 -13.55 -6.71 22.37
CA ARG A 264 -14.15 -6.20 23.61
C ARG A 264 -14.50 -4.72 23.53
N ALA A 265 -13.60 -3.90 23.01
CA ALA A 265 -13.88 -2.49 22.77
C ALA A 265 -15.03 -2.32 21.77
N GLY A 266 -15.02 -3.09 20.69
CA GLY A 266 -16.03 -3.08 19.64
C GLY A 266 -17.45 -3.31 20.15
N ARG A 267 -17.64 -4.11 21.20
CA ARG A 267 -18.96 -4.30 21.84
C ARG A 267 -19.56 -3.01 22.38
N ARG A 268 -18.74 -2.04 22.74
CA ARG A 268 -19.19 -0.72 23.23
C ARG A 268 -19.25 0.33 22.14
N MET A 269 -18.52 0.11 21.05
CA MET A 269 -18.30 1.08 20.00
C MET A 269 -19.10 0.80 18.73
N LEU A 270 -19.46 -0.46 18.46
CA LEU A 270 -20.28 -0.81 17.31
C LEU A 270 -21.76 -0.60 17.61
N ARG A 271 -22.50 -0.21 16.60
CA ARG A 271 -23.96 -0.26 16.63
C ARG A 271 -24.45 -1.71 16.60
N PRO A 272 -25.68 -2.02 17.04
CA PRO A 272 -26.27 -3.34 16.82
C PRO A 272 -26.22 -3.70 15.33
N GLY A 273 -25.74 -4.91 15.02
CA GLY A 273 -25.52 -5.36 13.67
C GLY A 273 -24.25 -4.84 12.98
N GLY A 274 -23.49 -3.96 13.62
CA GLY A 274 -22.19 -3.50 13.14
C GLY A 274 -21.16 -4.64 13.09
N LYS A 275 -20.08 -4.47 12.34
CA LYS A 275 -19.16 -5.56 12.04
C LYS A 275 -17.71 -5.26 12.47
N LEU A 276 -17.01 -6.33 12.81
CA LEU A 276 -15.55 -6.35 12.91
C LEU A 276 -14.94 -6.99 11.69
N TYR A 277 -13.89 -6.38 11.14
CA TYR A 277 -13.08 -6.90 10.05
C TYR A 277 -11.63 -6.95 10.50
N PHE A 278 -10.99 -8.12 10.34
CA PHE A 278 -9.58 -8.30 10.71
C PHE A 278 -8.80 -8.97 9.58
N GLU A 279 -7.59 -8.50 9.35
CA GLU A 279 -6.56 -9.35 8.77
C GLU A 279 -6.04 -10.29 9.85
N ILE A 280 -5.77 -11.55 9.50
CA ILE A 280 -5.39 -12.60 10.44
C ILE A 280 -4.18 -13.37 9.98
N TYR A 281 -3.47 -13.95 10.95
CA TYR A 281 -2.45 -14.95 10.66
C TYR A 281 -3.08 -16.20 10.03
N GLU A 282 -2.49 -16.73 8.95
CA GLU A 282 -3.07 -17.83 8.15
C GLU A 282 -3.46 -19.07 8.96
N ARG A 283 -2.81 -19.29 10.12
CA ARG A 283 -3.07 -20.44 11.00
C ARG A 283 -4.09 -20.16 12.10
N SER A 284 -4.58 -18.94 12.24
CA SER A 284 -5.42 -18.54 13.38
C SER A 284 -6.92 -18.58 13.11
N ALA A 285 -7.36 -18.95 11.90
CA ALA A 285 -8.79 -18.89 11.50
C ALA A 285 -9.74 -19.61 12.47
N GLY A 286 -9.40 -20.82 12.92
CA GLY A 286 -10.18 -21.56 13.91
C GLY A 286 -10.26 -20.89 15.26
N GLN A 287 -9.14 -20.38 15.75
CA GLN A 287 -9.05 -19.66 17.03
C GLN A 287 -9.83 -18.35 16.97
N MET A 288 -9.79 -17.64 15.83
CA MET A 288 -10.54 -16.40 15.63
C MET A 288 -12.06 -16.62 15.69
N ARG A 289 -12.57 -17.73 15.08
CA ARG A 289 -13.98 -18.07 15.17
C ARG A 289 -14.42 -18.31 16.63
N LEU A 290 -13.60 -19.02 17.41
CA LEU A 290 -13.87 -19.26 18.84
C LEU A 290 -13.84 -17.95 19.63
N LEU A 291 -12.78 -17.17 19.49
CA LEU A 291 -12.62 -15.90 20.18
C LEU A 291 -13.80 -14.95 19.94
N LEU A 292 -14.18 -14.75 18.67
CA LEU A 292 -15.26 -13.83 18.32
C LEU A 292 -16.60 -14.33 18.83
N GLY A 293 -16.84 -15.64 18.82
CA GLY A 293 -18.01 -16.26 19.44
C GLY A 293 -18.08 -16.05 20.95
N GLU A 294 -16.96 -16.25 21.66
CA GLU A 294 -16.85 -16.01 23.11
C GLU A 294 -17.04 -14.52 23.46
N GLU A 295 -16.56 -13.61 22.61
CA GLU A 295 -16.76 -12.17 22.80
C GLU A 295 -18.17 -11.71 22.35
N GLY A 296 -19.07 -12.64 21.95
CA GLY A 296 -20.48 -12.37 21.68
C GLY A 296 -20.82 -11.92 20.27
N TYR A 297 -19.91 -12.11 19.33
CA TYR A 297 -20.16 -11.88 17.90
C TYR A 297 -20.77 -13.11 17.21
N THR A 298 -21.43 -12.89 16.09
CA THR A 298 -22.10 -13.91 15.29
C THR A 298 -21.72 -13.80 13.80
N ASP A 299 -22.18 -14.76 13.00
CA ASP A 299 -22.00 -14.75 11.53
C ASP A 299 -20.53 -14.62 11.14
N THR A 300 -19.64 -15.33 11.84
CA THR A 300 -18.19 -15.24 11.58
C THR A 300 -17.83 -15.90 10.26
N GLU A 301 -17.48 -15.09 9.28
CA GLU A 301 -16.96 -15.48 7.96
C GLU A 301 -15.43 -15.36 7.94
N VAL A 302 -14.76 -16.34 7.35
CA VAL A 302 -13.31 -16.30 7.06
C VAL A 302 -13.13 -16.36 5.56
N ARG A 303 -12.32 -15.44 5.01
CA ARG A 303 -11.93 -15.43 3.60
C ARG A 303 -10.46 -15.75 3.44
N GLU A 304 -10.17 -16.45 2.34
CA GLU A 304 -8.81 -16.71 1.88
C GLU A 304 -8.34 -15.56 0.99
N ASP A 305 -7.02 -15.34 0.98
CA ASP A 305 -6.38 -14.44 0.04
C ASP A 305 -6.25 -15.09 -1.35
N LEU A 306 -5.77 -14.34 -2.34
CA LEU A 306 -5.53 -14.81 -3.71
C LEU A 306 -4.56 -16.00 -3.78
N ASN A 307 -3.80 -16.29 -2.71
CA ASN A 307 -2.93 -17.45 -2.59
C ASN A 307 -3.62 -18.66 -1.94
N GLY A 308 -4.93 -18.57 -1.62
CA GLY A 308 -5.71 -19.62 -1.00
C GLY A 308 -5.41 -19.84 0.49
N LYS A 309 -4.91 -18.82 1.18
CA LYS A 309 -4.63 -18.87 2.61
C LYS A 309 -5.68 -18.08 3.39
N PRO A 310 -6.22 -18.62 4.52
CA PRO A 310 -7.06 -17.83 5.41
C PRO A 310 -6.37 -16.53 5.82
N ARG A 311 -6.94 -15.39 5.44
CA ARG A 311 -6.30 -14.10 5.62
C ARG A 311 -7.17 -13.05 6.28
N MET A 312 -8.48 -13.19 6.16
CA MET A 312 -9.41 -12.18 6.64
C MET A 312 -10.56 -12.83 7.40
N VAL A 313 -11.05 -12.15 8.41
CA VAL A 313 -12.25 -12.56 9.15
C VAL A 313 -13.17 -11.36 9.34
N CYS A 314 -14.47 -11.61 9.17
CA CYS A 314 -15.52 -10.67 9.50
C CYS A 314 -16.48 -11.31 10.50
N SER A 315 -16.99 -10.53 11.47
CA SER A 315 -18.00 -11.00 12.39
C SER A 315 -18.94 -9.86 12.78
N ARG A 316 -20.19 -10.21 13.09
CA ARG A 316 -21.27 -9.26 13.35
C ARG A 316 -21.52 -9.11 14.84
N MET A 317 -21.67 -7.87 15.33
CA MET A 317 -22.19 -7.55 16.65
C MET A 317 -23.69 -7.94 16.72
N LYS A 318 -24.08 -8.63 17.78
CA LYS A 318 -25.50 -8.94 18.06
C LYS A 318 -26.34 -7.72 18.30
#